data_0e186e591be2c6e66db2e4ef467763dd
#
_entry.id   0e186e591be2c6e66db2e4ef467763dd
#
_cell.length_a   1.000
_cell.length_b   1.000
_cell.length_c   1.000
_cell.angle_alpha   90.00
_cell.angle_beta   90.00
_cell.angle_gamma   90.00
#
_symmetry.space_group_name_H-M   'P 1'
#
loop_
_entity.id
_entity.type
_entity.pdbx_description
1 polymer ?
#
loop_
_entity_poly.entity_id
_entity_poly.type
_entity_poly.pdbx_seq_one_letter_code
_entity_poly.pdbx_strand_id
1 'polypeptide(L)'
;VKGARVESLNGVTLTTQNPYLSDLNVKAKLFNDDVKNGDRNASSNIQLANGDTIWIKVRNYHAAGVKPLDQATAEVKAKVIDAKAYKAAQAKISKILADFKALPAAQVVAKSQVTFEDAGTFARSQGLKRAIERAAFSIPAPTKEGMWSATTAKLPNELVIVAVSNVNTNAANE
;
A
#
# COMPACT_ATOMS: atom_id res chain seq x y z
N VAL A 1 41.66 -15.63 9.21
CA VAL A 1 41.06 -16.83 9.81
C VAL A 1 40.65 -17.73 8.65
N LYS A 2 41.13 -19.02 8.67
CA LYS A 2 40.80 -19.98 7.63
C LYS A 2 39.29 -20.25 7.65
N GLY A 3 38.57 -19.95 6.53
CA GLY A 3 37.11 -20.10 6.46
C GLY A 3 36.28 -18.84 6.73
N ALA A 4 36.90 -17.70 7.05
CA ALA A 4 36.15 -16.44 7.19
C ALA A 4 35.73 -15.93 5.82
N ARG A 5 34.48 -15.50 5.71
CA ARG A 5 33.91 -14.83 4.54
C ARG A 5 33.76 -13.33 4.84
N VAL A 6 34.13 -12.50 3.90
CA VAL A 6 33.93 -11.06 3.98
C VAL A 6 32.82 -10.67 2.98
N GLU A 7 31.84 -9.97 3.48
CA GLU A 7 30.72 -9.45 2.68
C GLU A 7 30.63 -7.93 2.87
N SER A 8 30.40 -7.20 1.79
CA SER A 8 30.21 -5.74 1.81
C SER A 8 28.78 -5.42 1.41
N LEU A 9 28.07 -4.68 2.27
CA LEU A 9 26.70 -4.23 2.04
C LEU A 9 26.68 -2.70 1.93
N ASN A 10 25.97 -2.19 0.95
CA ASN A 10 25.80 -0.75 0.73
C ASN A 10 24.35 -0.32 1.02
N GLY A 11 24.17 0.91 1.46
CA GLY A 11 22.85 1.48 1.71
C GLY A 11 22.05 0.79 2.82
N VAL A 12 22.77 0.28 3.83
CA VAL A 12 22.13 -0.41 4.97
C VAL A 12 21.35 0.57 5.83
N THR A 13 20.09 0.23 6.12
CA THR A 13 19.18 0.98 6.99
C THR A 13 18.63 0.06 8.09
N LEU A 14 17.92 0.64 9.06
CA LEU A 14 17.22 -0.14 10.10
C LEU A 14 16.20 -1.15 9.54
N THR A 15 15.70 -0.91 8.34
CA THR A 15 14.70 -1.75 7.68
C THR A 15 15.28 -2.70 6.64
N THR A 16 16.60 -2.67 6.42
CA THR A 16 17.26 -3.57 5.46
C THR A 16 17.06 -5.02 5.86
N GLN A 17 16.54 -5.81 4.94
CA GLN A 17 16.36 -7.26 5.11
C GLN A 17 17.62 -7.98 4.64
N ASN A 18 18.26 -8.67 5.56
CA ASN A 18 19.44 -9.49 5.29
C ASN A 18 19.53 -10.54 6.43
N PRO A 19 19.91 -11.79 6.16
CA PRO A 19 19.96 -12.84 7.17
C PRO A 19 20.75 -12.46 8.43
N TYR A 20 21.87 -11.76 8.27
CA TYR A 20 22.70 -11.33 9.40
C TYR A 20 22.17 -10.06 10.07
N LEU A 21 21.66 -9.10 9.29
CA LEU A 21 21.13 -7.82 9.80
C LEU A 21 19.76 -7.97 10.47
N SER A 22 19.08 -9.10 10.29
CA SER A 22 17.80 -9.37 10.96
C SER A 22 17.98 -9.72 12.43
N ASP A 23 19.18 -10.12 12.85
CA ASP A 23 19.51 -10.35 14.26
C ASP A 23 19.52 -9.02 15.04
N LEU A 24 18.83 -9.01 16.19
CA LEU A 24 18.70 -7.80 17.01
C LEU A 24 20.03 -7.32 17.59
N ASN A 25 20.93 -8.23 17.93
CA ASN A 25 22.25 -7.90 18.48
C ASN A 25 23.11 -7.24 17.39
N VAL A 26 23.01 -7.74 16.15
CA VAL A 26 23.70 -7.16 15.00
C VAL A 26 23.16 -5.76 14.70
N LYS A 27 21.85 -5.57 14.67
CA LYS A 27 21.24 -4.24 14.48
C LYS A 27 21.62 -3.26 15.57
N ALA A 28 21.55 -3.68 16.82
CA ALA A 28 21.92 -2.85 17.95
C ALA A 28 23.39 -2.39 17.88
N LYS A 29 24.29 -3.29 17.50
CA LYS A 29 25.71 -2.95 17.34
C LYS A 29 25.97 -2.07 16.11
N LEU A 30 25.34 -2.34 14.99
CA LEU A 30 25.52 -1.61 13.73
C LEU A 30 25.19 -0.12 13.86
N PHE A 31 24.17 0.21 14.64
CA PHE A 31 23.68 1.57 14.84
C PHE A 31 24.08 2.18 16.18
N ASN A 32 24.98 1.53 16.92
CA ASN A 32 25.57 2.07 18.14
C ASN A 32 26.51 3.24 17.79
N ASP A 33 26.61 4.22 18.69
CA ASP A 33 27.43 5.42 18.49
C ASP A 33 28.91 5.09 18.28
N ASP A 34 29.44 4.08 18.96
CA ASP A 34 30.83 3.62 18.79
C ASP A 34 31.12 3.10 17.37
N VAL A 35 30.11 2.53 16.70
CA VAL A 35 30.25 1.95 15.37
C VAL A 35 29.91 2.96 14.29
N LYS A 36 28.93 3.82 14.52
CA LYS A 36 28.50 4.88 13.58
C LYS A 36 29.61 5.89 13.28
N ASN A 37 30.35 6.28 14.28
CA ASN A 37 31.34 7.36 14.15
C ASN A 37 32.61 6.93 13.42
N GLY A 38 32.68 5.70 12.90
CA GLY A 38 33.73 5.28 11.96
C GLY A 38 35.12 5.08 12.54
N ASP A 39 35.39 5.53 13.76
CA ASP A 39 36.71 5.52 14.38
C ASP A 39 37.06 4.17 15.01
N ARG A 40 36.09 3.30 15.20
CA ARG A 40 36.29 1.98 15.80
C ARG A 40 35.74 0.89 14.92
N ASN A 41 36.58 -0.11 14.71
CA ASN A 41 36.09 -1.40 14.26
C ASN A 41 35.02 -1.85 15.27
N ALA A 42 33.91 -2.39 14.84
CA ALA A 42 33.04 -3.15 15.71
C ALA A 42 33.81 -4.40 16.13
N SER A 43 34.74 -4.20 17.04
CA SER A 43 35.78 -5.17 17.36
C SER A 43 35.31 -6.28 18.28
N SER A 44 34.07 -6.21 18.78
CA SER A 44 33.50 -7.34 19.50
C SER A 44 32.89 -8.33 18.52
N ASN A 45 33.19 -9.61 18.72
CA ASN A 45 32.45 -10.68 18.08
C ASN A 45 30.99 -10.63 18.48
N ILE A 46 30.12 -10.82 17.51
CA ILE A 46 28.67 -10.94 17.71
C ILE A 46 28.33 -12.38 17.40
N GLN A 47 27.83 -13.11 18.39
CA GLN A 47 27.36 -14.46 18.20
C GLN A 47 25.90 -14.41 17.76
N LEU A 48 25.60 -15.07 16.66
CA LEU A 48 24.26 -15.19 16.13
C LEU A 48 23.52 -16.36 16.79
N ALA A 49 22.19 -16.34 16.69
CA ALA A 49 21.34 -17.41 17.22
C ALA A 49 21.62 -18.80 16.59
N ASN A 50 22.14 -18.82 15.35
CA ASN A 50 22.55 -20.07 14.66
C ASN A 50 23.94 -20.57 15.04
N GLY A 51 24.63 -19.89 15.96
CA GLY A 51 25.99 -20.24 16.43
C GLY A 51 27.13 -19.60 15.63
N ASP A 52 26.85 -18.91 14.56
CA ASP A 52 27.88 -18.19 13.79
C ASP A 52 28.39 -16.98 14.57
N THR A 53 29.61 -16.59 14.28
CA THR A 53 30.24 -15.41 14.86
C THR A 53 30.56 -14.43 13.75
N ILE A 54 30.12 -13.18 13.90
CA ILE A 54 30.37 -12.13 12.94
C ILE A 54 31.08 -10.94 13.56
N TRP A 55 31.81 -10.20 12.71
CA TRP A 55 32.42 -8.92 13.01
C TRP A 55 31.89 -7.90 12.00
N ILE A 56 31.58 -6.70 12.47
CA ILE A 56 31.01 -5.65 11.64
C ILE A 56 31.96 -4.46 11.61
N LYS A 57 32.11 -3.86 10.45
CA LYS A 57 32.74 -2.55 10.30
C LYS A 57 31.83 -1.63 9.50
N VAL A 58 31.50 -0.47 10.06
CA VAL A 58 30.76 0.56 9.35
C VAL A 58 31.73 1.48 8.63
N ARG A 59 31.41 1.78 7.37
CA ARG A 59 32.09 2.78 6.55
C ARG A 59 31.03 3.77 6.09
N ASN A 60 31.39 5.06 6.03
CA ASN A 60 30.54 6.12 5.49
C ASN A 60 29.15 6.15 6.16
N TYR A 61 29.13 6.30 7.48
CA TYR A 61 27.87 6.51 8.19
C TYR A 61 27.26 7.86 7.79
N HIS A 62 25.99 7.81 7.42
CA HIS A 62 25.16 8.99 7.17
C HIS A 62 24.07 9.04 8.22
N ALA A 63 24.06 10.10 9.02
CA ALA A 63 23.00 10.33 10.01
C ALA A 63 21.63 10.48 9.31
N ALA A 64 20.57 10.07 10.01
CA ALA A 64 19.23 10.36 9.54
C ALA A 64 19.04 11.87 9.41
N GLY A 65 18.57 12.32 8.28
CA GLY A 65 18.38 13.73 7.97
C GLY A 65 17.44 13.92 6.80
N VAL A 66 17.15 15.16 6.50
CA VAL A 66 16.39 15.52 5.31
C VAL A 66 17.29 15.38 4.09
N LYS A 67 16.89 14.55 3.13
CA LYS A 67 17.60 14.48 1.84
C LYS A 67 17.61 15.86 1.18
N PRO A 68 18.75 16.32 0.66
CA PRO A 68 18.80 17.50 -0.19
C PRO A 68 17.80 17.38 -1.35
N LEU A 69 17.23 18.51 -1.77
CA LEU A 69 16.15 18.52 -2.78
C LEU A 69 16.60 17.91 -4.12
N ASP A 70 17.84 18.11 -4.52
CA ASP A 70 18.44 17.53 -5.73
C ASP A 70 18.41 15.99 -5.73
N GLN A 71 18.66 15.38 -4.57
CA GLN A 71 18.60 13.92 -4.40
C GLN A 71 17.18 13.39 -4.19
N ALA A 72 16.27 14.22 -3.68
CA ALA A 72 14.87 13.86 -3.43
C ALA A 72 13.95 14.20 -4.60
N THR A 73 14.39 14.95 -5.60
CA THR A 73 13.55 15.50 -6.66
C THR A 73 12.72 14.44 -7.37
N ALA A 74 13.30 13.30 -7.72
CA ALA A 74 12.57 12.23 -8.40
C ALA A 74 11.46 11.63 -7.53
N GLU A 75 11.75 11.36 -6.25
CA GLU A 75 10.79 10.81 -5.29
C GLU A 75 9.67 11.81 -4.98
N VAL A 76 10.00 13.07 -4.81
CA VAL A 76 9.04 14.15 -4.56
C VAL A 76 8.15 14.34 -5.78
N LYS A 77 8.72 14.37 -6.98
CA LYS A 77 7.98 14.50 -8.24
C LYS A 77 7.00 13.35 -8.43
N ALA A 78 7.42 12.12 -8.19
CA ALA A 78 6.55 10.95 -8.26
C ALA A 78 5.38 11.07 -7.27
N LYS A 79 5.65 11.37 -6.01
CA LYS A 79 4.62 11.55 -4.97
C LYS A 79 3.62 12.68 -5.31
N VAL A 80 4.10 13.78 -5.88
CA VAL A 80 3.23 14.89 -6.31
C VAL A 80 2.35 14.49 -7.49
N ILE A 81 2.88 13.73 -8.45
CA ILE A 81 2.10 13.21 -9.58
C ILE A 81 1.02 12.26 -9.06
N ASP A 82 1.37 11.31 -8.19
CA ASP A 82 0.43 10.36 -7.60
C ASP A 82 -0.67 11.06 -6.80
N ALA A 83 -0.30 12.06 -5.99
CA ALA A 83 -1.26 12.84 -5.23
C ALA A 83 -2.23 13.63 -6.13
N LYS A 84 -1.73 14.22 -7.22
CA LYS A 84 -2.57 14.92 -8.21
C LYS A 84 -3.48 13.95 -8.96
N ALA A 85 -2.97 12.81 -9.40
CA ALA A 85 -3.74 11.77 -10.05
C ALA A 85 -4.86 11.24 -9.15
N TYR A 86 -4.54 10.96 -7.89
CA TYR A 86 -5.52 10.53 -6.89
C TYR A 86 -6.63 11.57 -6.67
N LYS A 87 -6.26 12.84 -6.54
CA LYS A 87 -7.21 13.95 -6.37
C LYS A 87 -8.12 14.13 -7.60
N ALA A 88 -7.56 14.00 -8.80
CA ALA A 88 -8.33 14.04 -10.04
C ALA A 88 -9.32 12.86 -10.15
N ALA A 89 -8.87 11.65 -9.78
CA ALA A 89 -9.72 10.46 -9.73
C ALA A 89 -10.87 10.63 -8.74
N GLN A 90 -10.59 11.15 -7.54
CA GLN A 90 -11.64 11.44 -6.55
C GLN A 90 -12.68 12.43 -7.07
N ALA A 91 -12.25 13.51 -7.74
CA ALA A 91 -13.16 14.49 -8.32
C ALA A 91 -14.04 13.87 -9.41
N LYS A 92 -13.46 13.06 -10.30
CA LYS A 92 -14.20 12.33 -11.34
C LYS A 92 -15.22 11.37 -10.72
N ILE A 93 -14.81 10.59 -9.72
CA ILE A 93 -15.70 9.66 -9.00
C ILE A 93 -16.85 10.41 -8.33
N SER A 94 -16.58 11.50 -7.64
CA SER A 94 -17.62 12.30 -6.97
C SER A 94 -18.69 12.81 -7.95
N LYS A 95 -18.26 13.20 -9.15
CA LYS A 95 -19.18 13.60 -10.23
C LYS A 95 -20.04 12.44 -10.71
N ILE A 96 -19.43 11.27 -10.95
CA ILE A 96 -20.15 10.07 -11.39
C ILE A 96 -21.17 9.63 -10.32
N LEU A 97 -20.80 9.67 -9.04
CA LEU A 97 -21.73 9.35 -7.95
C LEU A 97 -22.90 10.34 -7.86
N ALA A 98 -22.66 11.62 -8.13
CA ALA A 98 -23.74 12.62 -8.21
C ALA A 98 -24.66 12.34 -9.41
N ASP A 99 -24.08 11.98 -10.55
CA ASP A 99 -24.85 11.61 -11.75
C ASP A 99 -25.73 10.36 -11.48
N PHE A 100 -25.25 9.32 -10.77
CA PHE A 100 -26.07 8.15 -10.38
C PHE A 100 -27.27 8.49 -9.49
N LYS A 101 -27.21 9.57 -8.74
CA LYS A 101 -28.36 10.02 -7.93
C LYS A 101 -29.42 10.75 -8.76
N ALA A 102 -29.05 11.27 -9.91
CA ALA A 102 -29.91 12.15 -10.70
C ALA A 102 -30.37 11.54 -12.04
N LEU A 103 -29.61 10.62 -12.61
CA LEU A 103 -29.79 10.11 -13.96
C LEU A 103 -29.94 8.59 -13.99
N PRO A 104 -30.64 8.05 -14.99
CA PRO A 104 -30.65 6.61 -15.25
C PRO A 104 -29.23 6.05 -15.47
N ALA A 105 -29.00 4.84 -14.99
CA ALA A 105 -27.68 4.21 -15.01
C ALA A 105 -27.07 4.15 -16.42
N ALA A 106 -27.84 3.83 -17.44
CA ALA A 106 -27.37 3.78 -18.83
C ALA A 106 -26.78 5.12 -19.29
N GLN A 107 -27.39 6.25 -18.90
CA GLN A 107 -26.89 7.57 -19.22
C GLN A 107 -25.59 7.89 -18.46
N VAL A 108 -25.50 7.49 -17.18
CA VAL A 108 -24.30 7.70 -16.38
C VAL A 108 -23.14 6.87 -16.94
N VAL A 109 -23.36 5.62 -17.28
CA VAL A 109 -22.34 4.75 -17.88
C VAL A 109 -21.82 5.35 -19.19
N ALA A 110 -22.72 5.76 -20.09
CA ALA A 110 -22.35 6.36 -21.37
C ALA A 110 -21.56 7.67 -21.20
N LYS A 111 -21.96 8.53 -20.24
CA LYS A 111 -21.35 9.83 -20.00
C LYS A 111 -20.03 9.78 -19.23
N SER A 112 -19.85 8.79 -18.37
CA SER A 112 -18.73 8.72 -17.42
C SER A 112 -17.39 8.41 -18.08
N GLN A 113 -17.40 7.80 -19.28
CA GLN A 113 -16.20 7.28 -19.93
C GLN A 113 -15.41 6.31 -19.01
N VAL A 114 -16.14 5.52 -18.22
CA VAL A 114 -15.61 4.49 -17.36
C VAL A 114 -16.30 3.19 -17.74
N THR A 115 -15.51 2.13 -17.86
CA THR A 115 -16.05 0.79 -18.09
C THR A 115 -16.58 0.24 -16.76
N PHE A 116 -17.84 -0.19 -16.74
CA PHE A 116 -18.44 -0.91 -15.64
C PHE A 116 -18.51 -2.39 -16.03
N GLU A 117 -17.93 -3.22 -15.19
CA GLU A 117 -18.00 -4.67 -15.33
C GLU A 117 -19.17 -5.20 -14.50
N ASP A 118 -19.96 -6.09 -15.11
CA ASP A 118 -21.00 -6.79 -14.37
C ASP A 118 -20.35 -7.87 -13.49
N ALA A 119 -20.39 -7.64 -12.20
CA ALA A 119 -19.85 -8.59 -11.24
C ALA A 119 -20.80 -9.76 -10.94
N GLY A 120 -22.08 -9.67 -11.37
CA GLY A 120 -23.11 -10.66 -11.07
C GLY A 120 -23.84 -10.40 -9.75
N THR A 121 -24.55 -11.42 -9.28
CA THR A 121 -25.32 -11.39 -8.03
C THR A 121 -24.56 -12.09 -6.92
N PHE A 122 -24.40 -11.43 -5.77
CA PHE A 122 -23.67 -11.95 -4.63
C PHE A 122 -24.53 -11.86 -3.36
N ALA A 123 -24.44 -12.88 -2.52
CA ALA A 123 -24.86 -12.80 -1.14
C ALA A 123 -23.69 -12.33 -0.26
N ARG A 124 -23.98 -11.98 0.99
CA ARG A 124 -22.93 -11.63 1.96
C ARG A 124 -21.95 -12.78 2.15
N SER A 125 -20.67 -12.46 2.24
CA SER A 125 -19.57 -13.42 2.43
C SER A 125 -19.37 -14.43 1.28
N GLN A 126 -19.80 -14.08 0.09
CA GLN A 126 -19.67 -14.90 -1.11
C GLN A 126 -18.73 -14.28 -2.16
N GLY A 127 -17.41 -14.36 -1.91
CA GLY A 127 -16.39 -14.19 -2.95
C GLY A 127 -15.99 -12.78 -3.34
N LEU A 128 -16.67 -11.73 -2.87
CA LEU A 128 -16.24 -10.35 -3.12
C LEU A 128 -15.06 -9.94 -2.20
N LYS A 129 -14.18 -9.10 -2.71
CA LYS A 129 -13.17 -8.44 -1.85
C LYS A 129 -13.89 -7.68 -0.73
N ARG A 130 -13.44 -7.85 0.51
CA ARG A 130 -14.12 -7.31 1.71
C ARG A 130 -14.46 -5.82 1.64
N ALA A 131 -13.61 -5.01 1.00
CA ALA A 131 -13.88 -3.57 0.83
C ALA A 131 -15.03 -3.30 -0.14
N ILE A 132 -15.11 -4.07 -1.24
CA ILE A 132 -16.17 -3.98 -2.24
C ILE A 132 -17.49 -4.50 -1.65
N GLU A 133 -17.46 -5.64 -0.96
CA GLU A 133 -18.62 -6.18 -0.28
C GLU A 133 -19.21 -5.20 0.72
N ARG A 134 -18.37 -4.65 1.61
CA ARG A 134 -18.82 -3.64 2.58
C ARG A 134 -19.45 -2.44 1.90
N ALA A 135 -18.88 -1.96 0.81
CA ALA A 135 -19.40 -0.85 0.05
C ALA A 135 -20.76 -1.21 -0.58
N ALA A 136 -20.87 -2.34 -1.27
CA ALA A 136 -22.11 -2.80 -1.92
C ALA A 136 -23.27 -2.96 -0.93
N PHE A 137 -23.00 -3.56 0.22
CA PHE A 137 -24.04 -3.81 1.24
C PHE A 137 -24.28 -2.63 2.21
N SER A 138 -23.59 -1.52 2.03
CA SER A 138 -23.82 -0.27 2.80
C SER A 138 -24.77 0.70 2.12
N ILE A 139 -25.00 0.53 0.81
CA ILE A 139 -25.87 1.44 0.04
C ILE A 139 -27.31 0.91 -0.04
N PRO A 140 -28.29 1.80 -0.04
CA PRO A 140 -29.69 1.39 -0.18
C PRO A 140 -29.97 0.82 -1.57
N ALA A 141 -31.01 -0.02 -1.66
CA ALA A 141 -31.52 -0.48 -2.94
C ALA A 141 -31.94 0.72 -3.84
N PRO A 142 -31.80 0.60 -5.16
CA PRO A 142 -32.34 1.59 -6.08
C PRO A 142 -33.87 1.72 -5.89
N THR A 143 -34.35 2.96 -5.89
CA THR A 143 -35.78 3.24 -5.65
C THR A 143 -36.64 3.28 -6.90
N LYS A 144 -36.01 3.34 -8.08
CA LYS A 144 -36.68 3.45 -9.37
C LYS A 144 -36.02 2.52 -10.37
N GLU A 145 -36.83 1.98 -11.28
CA GLU A 145 -36.34 1.18 -12.40
C GLU A 145 -35.33 1.95 -13.26
N GLY A 146 -34.27 1.30 -13.69
CA GLY A 146 -33.18 1.91 -14.47
C GLY A 146 -32.22 2.80 -13.71
N MET A 147 -32.44 3.04 -12.41
CA MET A 147 -31.51 3.73 -11.55
C MET A 147 -30.61 2.72 -10.84
N TRP A 148 -29.37 3.12 -10.57
CA TRP A 148 -28.45 2.35 -9.72
C TRP A 148 -28.07 3.16 -8.50
N SER A 149 -27.91 2.48 -7.39
CA SER A 149 -27.28 3.06 -6.20
C SER A 149 -25.78 2.83 -6.27
N ALA A 150 -24.98 3.85 -6.05
CA ALA A 150 -23.53 3.74 -6.20
C ALA A 150 -22.78 4.38 -5.03
N THR A 151 -21.61 3.81 -4.72
CA THR A 151 -20.67 4.32 -3.73
C THR A 151 -19.25 4.01 -4.16
N THR A 152 -18.26 4.34 -3.33
CA THR A 152 -16.86 4.02 -3.57
C THR A 152 -16.34 2.97 -2.62
N ALA A 153 -15.47 2.11 -3.12
CA ALA A 153 -14.60 1.26 -2.31
C ALA A 153 -13.13 1.67 -2.51
N LYS A 154 -12.38 1.78 -1.43
CA LYS A 154 -10.94 2.04 -1.47
C LYS A 154 -10.20 0.71 -1.35
N LEU A 155 -9.39 0.41 -2.33
CA LEU A 155 -8.43 -0.69 -2.33
C LEU A 155 -7.00 -0.12 -2.15
N PRO A 156 -5.99 -0.94 -1.86
CA PRO A 156 -4.64 -0.44 -1.55
C PRO A 156 -4.07 0.54 -2.58
N ASN A 157 -4.30 0.30 -3.88
CA ASN A 157 -3.72 1.10 -4.96
C ASN A 157 -4.77 1.66 -5.94
N GLU A 158 -6.05 1.51 -5.65
CA GLU A 158 -7.12 1.91 -6.57
C GLU A 158 -8.39 2.37 -5.84
N LEU A 159 -9.15 3.23 -6.52
CA LEU A 159 -10.49 3.63 -6.13
C LEU A 159 -11.48 2.98 -7.09
N VAL A 160 -12.44 2.28 -6.55
CA VAL A 160 -13.45 1.55 -7.32
C VAL A 160 -14.84 2.15 -7.05
N ILE A 161 -15.61 2.37 -8.11
CA ILE A 161 -17.04 2.66 -7.99
C ILE A 161 -17.78 1.34 -7.90
N VAL A 162 -18.54 1.16 -6.86
CA VAL A 162 -19.44 0.02 -6.67
C VAL A 162 -20.85 0.49 -6.90
N ALA A 163 -21.51 -0.08 -7.88
CA ALA A 163 -22.89 0.24 -8.23
C ALA A 163 -23.78 -1.01 -8.06
N VAL A 164 -24.93 -0.83 -7.47
CA VAL A 164 -25.94 -1.88 -7.25
C VAL A 164 -27.16 -1.57 -8.07
N SER A 165 -27.51 -2.49 -8.96
CA SER A 165 -28.67 -2.36 -9.85
C SER A 165 -29.95 -2.91 -9.23
N ASN A 166 -29.84 -3.91 -8.37
CA ASN A 166 -30.97 -4.55 -7.71
C ASN A 166 -30.56 -5.15 -6.37
N VAL A 167 -31.50 -5.25 -5.44
CA VAL A 167 -31.34 -5.94 -4.16
C VAL A 167 -32.47 -6.95 -4.03
N ASN A 168 -32.11 -8.22 -3.92
CA ASN A 168 -33.08 -9.29 -3.64
C ASN A 168 -33.09 -9.60 -2.15
N THR A 169 -34.20 -9.38 -1.49
CA THR A 169 -34.36 -9.64 -0.06
C THR A 169 -34.96 -11.02 0.24
N ASN A 170 -35.40 -11.74 -0.80
CA ASN A 170 -36.09 -13.04 -0.62
C ASN A 170 -35.14 -14.26 -0.56
N ALA A 171 -33.86 -14.09 -0.71
CA ALA A 171 -32.86 -15.16 -0.68
C ALA A 171 -32.45 -15.62 0.75
N ALA A 172 -33.16 -15.18 1.78
CA ALA A 172 -32.79 -15.49 3.17
C ALA A 172 -33.56 -16.67 3.79
N ASN A 173 -34.36 -17.40 3.01
CA ASN A 173 -35.21 -18.48 3.51
C ASN A 173 -35.05 -19.82 2.74
N GLU A 174 -33.80 -20.17 2.40
CA GLU A 174 -33.47 -21.56 2.04
C GLU A 174 -32.23 -22.02 2.81
#